data_146e4e46430688665ae58afda93649b3
#
_entry.id   146e4e46430688665ae58afda93649b3
#
_cell.length_a   1.000
_cell.length_b   1.000
_cell.length_c   1.000
_cell.angle_alpha   90.00
_cell.angle_beta   90.00
_cell.angle_gamma   90.00
#
_symmetry.space_group_name_H-M   'P 1'
#
loop_
_entity.id
_entity.type
_entity.pdbx_description
1 polymer ?
#
loop_
_entity_poly.entity_id
_entity_poly.type
_entity_poly.pdbx_seq_one_letter_code
_entity_poly.pdbx_strand_id
1 'polypeptide(L)'
;MLGLGKKVSREAEAAPSASAAFLQVVTPTLLQADADVRALIDRQLPAPNQCQIVAGSAALRIESPFVLSLFVDPSSLDPIADAVLRRRQAGHATTLIVAINPTQLAALGRWLEARANASTLVGTRLILAPTVDGVVRQLADRLAQVTEDNVIRMPVSPEIENTDYKNFFVFNPQLHRLAARIRGFTQNGISRAYLLGGPGSGKTSFAFYFWLMRNKGRFVSVNLAAESTGDKAAIKSLLCGHVSGAFPGAGARTGAFLHARDGVCFIDESHGVTGPVMEVLMEALDNGQYLPFGASAKQPIQCAIVFASNRSWEHLQSAVNLDEFTRMGAAILEVPELHKREEDMIAVVATTLARLGQRCSTWTAPLGLSEAGWKAIRECRWHGNVRALVRVLEAAFVDTASAGGGELIQADEIEHGIALWEPKAHHSHQIYAAA
;
A
#
# COMPACT_ATOMS: atom_id res chain seq x y z
N MET A 1 -33.60 -42.13 11.40
CA MET A 1 -32.26 -42.67 11.71
C MET A 1 -31.29 -41.58 11.37
N LEU A 2 -30.94 -40.78 12.24
CA LEU A 2 -29.77 -40.57 13.09
C LEU A 2 -28.45 -40.87 12.33
N GLY A 3 -27.75 -39.83 11.93
CA GLY A 3 -26.40 -39.82 11.36
C GLY A 3 -25.61 -38.64 11.87
N LEU A 4 -24.91 -38.88 12.91
CA LEU A 4 -23.86 -38.21 13.66
C LEU A 4 -23.04 -37.17 12.91
N GLY A 5 -23.12 -35.93 13.37
CA GLY A 5 -22.16 -34.88 13.11
C GLY A 5 -20.81 -35.20 13.78
N LYS A 6 -19.75 -35.25 13.00
CA LYS A 6 -18.38 -35.22 13.50
C LYS A 6 -18.07 -33.81 13.99
N LYS A 7 -18.00 -33.64 15.31
CA LYS A 7 -17.29 -32.54 15.97
C LYS A 7 -15.81 -32.65 15.58
N VAL A 8 -15.34 -31.70 14.80
CA VAL A 8 -13.89 -31.42 14.67
C VAL A 8 -13.50 -30.75 16.00
N SER A 9 -12.86 -31.53 16.86
CA SER A 9 -12.17 -31.03 18.04
C SER A 9 -11.02 -30.12 17.58
N ARG A 10 -11.11 -28.84 17.91
CA ARG A 10 -9.94 -27.96 17.93
C ARG A 10 -8.98 -28.58 18.95
N GLU A 11 -7.91 -29.17 18.45
CA GLU A 11 -6.76 -29.48 19.28
C GLU A 11 -6.25 -28.17 19.87
N ALA A 12 -6.15 -28.13 21.18
CA ALA A 12 -5.57 -27.04 21.93
C ALA A 12 -4.13 -26.84 21.43
N GLU A 13 -3.79 -25.62 21.01
CA GLU A 13 -2.41 -25.21 20.76
C GLU A 13 -1.57 -25.62 21.96
N ALA A 14 -0.61 -26.50 21.70
CA ALA A 14 0.39 -26.86 22.69
C ALA A 14 1.13 -25.60 23.13
N ALA A 15 1.07 -25.29 24.41
CA ALA A 15 1.86 -24.21 24.99
C ALA A 15 3.33 -24.33 24.56
N PRO A 16 4.00 -23.23 24.20
CA PRO A 16 5.39 -23.29 23.76
C PRO A 16 6.24 -23.97 24.84
N SER A 17 7.09 -24.88 24.40
CA SER A 17 8.03 -25.58 25.28
C SER A 17 8.81 -24.57 26.15
N ALA A 18 8.94 -24.80 27.43
CA ALA A 18 9.45 -23.89 28.46
C ALA A 18 10.92 -23.40 28.28
N SER A 19 11.52 -23.53 27.09
CA SER A 19 12.91 -23.16 26.80
C SER A 19 13.13 -22.18 25.65
N ALA A 20 12.10 -21.84 24.87
CA ALA A 20 12.27 -20.92 23.73
C ALA A 20 12.09 -19.46 24.18
N ALA A 21 13.05 -18.59 23.86
CA ALA A 21 12.94 -17.16 24.11
C ALA A 21 11.77 -16.57 23.31
N PHE A 22 11.08 -15.59 23.90
CA PHE A 22 9.98 -14.88 23.23
C PHE A 22 10.49 -14.07 22.03
N LEU A 23 11.64 -13.44 22.16
CA LEU A 23 12.30 -12.64 21.12
C LEU A 23 13.72 -13.12 20.87
N GLN A 24 14.04 -13.43 19.63
CA GLN A 24 15.41 -13.68 19.18
C GLN A 24 15.93 -12.45 18.45
N VAL A 25 17.01 -11.86 18.97
CA VAL A 25 17.65 -10.68 18.37
C VAL A 25 18.87 -11.12 17.60
N VAL A 26 18.88 -10.83 16.31
CA VAL A 26 20.02 -11.08 15.42
C VAL A 26 20.78 -9.78 15.22
N THR A 27 22.05 -9.75 15.59
CA THR A 27 22.89 -8.55 15.53
C THR A 27 24.12 -8.77 14.66
N PRO A 28 24.72 -7.70 14.10
CA PRO A 28 26.12 -7.76 13.67
C PRO A 28 27.03 -8.16 14.83
N THR A 29 28.15 -8.82 14.52
CA THR A 29 29.07 -9.39 15.50
C THR A 29 29.54 -8.41 16.60
N LEU A 30 29.62 -7.11 16.27
CA LEU A 30 30.08 -6.06 17.18
C LEU A 30 29.08 -5.69 18.29
N LEU A 31 27.76 -5.90 18.07
CA LEU A 31 26.71 -5.57 19.05
C LEU A 31 26.32 -6.77 19.93
N GLN A 32 26.89 -7.94 19.72
CA GLN A 32 26.49 -9.18 20.37
C GLN A 32 26.79 -9.22 21.88
N ALA A 33 27.78 -8.47 22.34
CA ALA A 33 28.28 -8.51 23.73
C ALA A 33 27.71 -7.40 24.63
N ASP A 34 26.76 -6.57 24.12
CA ASP A 34 26.28 -5.41 24.87
C ASP A 34 25.18 -5.80 25.86
N ALA A 35 25.52 -5.91 27.14
CA ALA A 35 24.56 -6.17 28.21
C ALA A 35 23.50 -5.07 28.35
N ASP A 36 23.83 -3.84 28.00
CA ASP A 36 22.93 -2.70 28.04
C ASP A 36 21.84 -2.80 26.96
N VAL A 37 22.20 -3.26 25.75
CA VAL A 37 21.26 -3.53 24.65
C VAL A 37 20.25 -4.60 25.07
N ARG A 38 20.72 -5.69 25.70
CA ARG A 38 19.85 -6.75 26.22
C ARG A 38 18.90 -6.20 27.27
N ALA A 39 19.39 -5.43 28.24
CA ALA A 39 18.58 -4.85 29.30
C ALA A 39 17.53 -3.86 28.77
N LEU A 40 17.86 -3.08 27.75
CA LEU A 40 16.92 -2.17 27.09
C LEU A 40 15.80 -2.92 26.39
N ILE A 41 16.12 -4.00 25.68
CA ILE A 41 15.13 -4.80 24.94
C ILE A 41 14.25 -5.59 25.91
N ASP A 42 14.83 -6.23 26.93
CA ASP A 42 14.08 -7.02 27.91
C ASP A 42 13.00 -6.21 28.64
N ARG A 43 13.20 -4.90 28.84
CA ARG A 43 12.19 -4.00 29.44
C ARG A 43 10.91 -3.87 28.63
N GLN A 44 10.96 -4.15 27.34
CA GLN A 44 9.81 -4.08 26.43
C GLN A 44 9.07 -5.41 26.28
N LEU A 45 9.60 -6.47 26.87
CA LEU A 45 9.02 -7.81 26.77
C LEU A 45 8.00 -8.08 27.86
N PRO A 46 7.03 -9.02 27.63
CA PRO A 46 6.00 -9.37 28.60
C PRO A 46 6.56 -9.89 29.93
N ALA A 47 7.74 -10.49 29.91
CA ALA A 47 8.43 -10.99 31.09
C ALA A 47 9.97 -10.81 30.94
N PRO A 48 10.69 -10.66 32.04
CA PRO A 48 12.16 -10.51 32.01
C PRO A 48 12.86 -11.78 31.47
N ASN A 49 14.05 -11.60 30.93
CA ASN A 49 14.92 -12.67 30.39
C ASN A 49 14.32 -13.49 29.24
N GLN A 50 13.39 -12.93 28.47
CA GLN A 50 12.82 -13.58 27.28
C GLN A 50 13.53 -13.20 25.98
N CYS A 51 14.62 -12.45 26.04
CA CYS A 51 15.42 -12.05 24.91
C CYS A 51 16.65 -12.94 24.74
N GLN A 52 16.84 -13.49 23.55
CA GLN A 52 18.07 -14.20 23.16
C GLN A 52 18.78 -13.40 22.06
N ILE A 53 20.02 -12.99 22.30
CA ILE A 53 20.86 -12.30 21.31
C ILE A 53 21.78 -13.31 20.64
N VAL A 54 21.79 -13.33 19.31
CA VAL A 54 22.62 -14.22 18.50
C VAL A 54 23.31 -13.44 17.38
N ALA A 55 24.48 -13.88 16.96
CA ALA A 55 25.11 -13.33 15.76
C ALA A 55 24.45 -13.84 14.50
N GLY A 56 24.33 -12.98 13.50
CA GLY A 56 23.90 -13.39 12.17
C GLY A 56 24.90 -14.35 11.55
N SER A 57 24.47 -15.56 11.20
CA SER A 57 25.29 -16.56 10.52
C SER A 57 24.48 -17.35 9.50
N ALA A 58 25.14 -18.00 8.56
CA ALA A 58 24.48 -18.85 7.56
C ALA A 58 23.76 -20.07 8.17
N ALA A 59 24.15 -20.49 9.39
CA ALA A 59 23.54 -21.60 10.12
C ALA A 59 22.49 -21.15 11.15
N LEU A 60 21.92 -19.95 10.99
CA LEU A 60 20.94 -19.37 11.91
C LEU A 60 19.71 -20.27 12.05
N ARG A 61 19.42 -20.67 13.29
CA ARG A 61 18.19 -21.38 13.65
C ARG A 61 17.27 -20.44 14.42
N ILE A 62 16.03 -20.36 13.96
CA ILE A 62 14.99 -19.54 14.58
C ILE A 62 14.09 -20.44 15.40
N GLU A 63 13.97 -20.13 16.69
CA GLU A 63 13.11 -20.87 17.63
C GLU A 63 12.03 -19.97 18.25
N SER A 64 12.22 -18.66 18.21
CA SER A 64 11.32 -17.67 18.79
C SER A 64 10.20 -17.26 17.84
N PRO A 65 8.99 -16.89 18.35
CA PRO A 65 7.90 -16.37 17.53
C PRO A 65 8.20 -14.97 16.96
N PHE A 66 9.09 -14.21 17.59
CA PHE A 66 9.56 -12.92 17.11
C PHE A 66 11.06 -12.93 16.86
N VAL A 67 11.46 -12.36 15.75
CA VAL A 67 12.86 -12.19 15.36
C VAL A 67 13.10 -10.72 15.08
N LEU A 68 14.02 -10.09 15.82
CA LEU A 68 14.49 -8.74 15.56
C LEU A 68 15.84 -8.80 14.87
N SER A 69 15.92 -8.36 13.63
CA SER A 69 17.18 -8.07 12.95
C SER A 69 17.58 -6.65 13.33
N LEU A 70 18.56 -6.52 14.25
CA LEU A 70 18.97 -5.23 14.81
C LEU A 70 20.22 -4.70 14.08
N PHE A 71 20.05 -3.71 13.22
CA PHE A 71 21.10 -3.06 12.42
C PHE A 71 21.96 -4.01 11.58
N VAL A 72 21.42 -5.18 11.22
CA VAL A 72 22.05 -6.04 10.24
C VAL A 72 22.01 -5.35 8.88
N ASP A 73 23.13 -5.37 8.15
CA ASP A 73 23.16 -4.81 6.80
C ASP A 73 22.10 -5.47 5.92
N PRO A 74 21.27 -4.69 5.20
CA PRO A 74 20.21 -5.26 4.37
C PRO A 74 20.69 -6.26 3.33
N SER A 75 21.93 -6.17 2.84
CA SER A 75 22.54 -7.17 1.95
C SER A 75 22.72 -8.54 2.59
N SER A 76 22.73 -8.60 3.92
CA SER A 76 22.92 -9.82 4.73
C SER A 76 21.62 -10.32 5.40
N LEU A 77 20.44 -9.78 5.03
CA LEU A 77 19.15 -10.19 5.61
C LEU A 77 18.64 -11.53 5.08
N ASP A 78 19.08 -11.99 3.92
CA ASP A 78 18.57 -13.21 3.29
C ASP A 78 18.63 -14.45 4.17
N PRO A 79 19.76 -14.77 4.86
CA PRO A 79 19.81 -15.91 5.76
C PRO A 79 18.78 -15.86 6.90
N ILE A 80 18.51 -14.65 7.43
CA ILE A 80 17.54 -14.44 8.50
C ILE A 80 16.12 -14.65 7.98
N ALA A 81 15.79 -14.02 6.84
CA ALA A 81 14.47 -14.14 6.22
C ALA A 81 14.17 -15.58 5.79
N ASP A 82 15.19 -16.31 5.29
CA ASP A 82 15.04 -17.72 4.91
C ASP A 82 14.86 -18.62 6.14
N ALA A 83 15.54 -18.33 7.24
CA ALA A 83 15.34 -19.06 8.49
C ALA A 83 13.94 -18.85 9.07
N VAL A 84 13.42 -17.61 9.02
CA VAL A 84 12.03 -17.29 9.38
C VAL A 84 11.06 -18.02 8.46
N LEU A 85 11.29 -18.01 7.15
CA LEU A 85 10.44 -18.71 6.19
C LEU A 85 10.39 -20.22 6.44
N ARG A 86 11.53 -20.87 6.71
CA ARG A 86 11.58 -22.30 7.07
C ARG A 86 10.75 -22.61 8.31
N ARG A 87 10.82 -21.77 9.34
CA ARG A 87 10.02 -21.95 10.56
C ARG A 87 8.52 -21.84 10.28
N ARG A 88 8.10 -20.92 9.42
CA ARG A 88 6.71 -20.79 9.00
C ARG A 88 6.22 -21.97 8.19
N GLN A 89 7.05 -22.48 7.28
CA GLN A 89 6.74 -23.69 6.52
C GLN A 89 6.57 -24.93 7.43
N ALA A 90 7.22 -24.92 8.60
CA ALA A 90 7.02 -25.92 9.64
C ALA A 90 5.75 -25.69 10.49
N GLY A 91 4.90 -24.71 10.15
CA GLY A 91 3.63 -24.44 10.83
C GLY A 91 3.71 -23.50 12.02
N HIS A 92 4.84 -22.84 12.24
CA HIS A 92 5.01 -21.91 13.37
C HIS A 92 4.88 -20.46 12.92
N ALA A 93 3.88 -19.76 13.42
CA ALA A 93 3.75 -18.31 13.23
C ALA A 93 5.01 -17.59 13.72
N THR A 94 5.61 -16.77 12.86
CA THR A 94 6.87 -16.06 13.18
C THR A 94 6.87 -14.70 12.52
N THR A 95 7.18 -13.65 13.27
CA THR A 95 7.29 -12.28 12.77
C THR A 95 8.76 -11.88 12.69
N LEU A 96 9.19 -11.38 11.53
CA LEU A 96 10.49 -10.77 11.33
C LEU A 96 10.37 -9.25 11.47
N ILE A 97 11.08 -8.66 12.40
CA ILE A 97 11.20 -7.21 12.57
C ILE A 97 12.58 -6.78 12.06
N VAL A 98 12.60 -6.02 10.98
CA VAL A 98 13.83 -5.49 10.39
C VAL A 98 14.04 -4.07 10.89
N ALA A 99 15.01 -3.89 11.78
CA ALA A 99 15.41 -2.59 12.29
C ALA A 99 16.71 -2.13 11.63
N ILE A 100 16.65 -1.02 10.92
CA ILE A 100 17.80 -0.44 10.19
C ILE A 100 18.03 1.02 10.54
N ASN A 101 19.24 1.47 10.24
CA ASN A 101 19.60 2.90 10.31
C ASN A 101 19.11 3.65 9.05
N PRO A 102 18.73 4.92 9.17
CA PRO A 102 18.37 5.76 8.01
C PRO A 102 19.43 5.80 6.89
N THR A 103 20.69 5.60 7.24
CA THR A 103 21.80 5.53 6.27
C THR A 103 21.77 4.28 5.37
N GLN A 104 20.97 3.27 5.70
CA GLN A 104 20.89 1.99 4.98
C GLN A 104 19.66 1.84 4.10
N LEU A 105 18.88 2.92 3.91
CA LEU A 105 17.58 2.88 3.22
C LEU A 105 17.68 2.37 1.79
N ALA A 106 18.67 2.81 0.99
CA ALA A 106 18.82 2.32 -0.38
C ALA A 106 19.13 0.81 -0.43
N ALA A 107 19.90 0.29 0.53
CA ALA A 107 20.17 -1.14 0.64
C ALA A 107 18.90 -1.93 1.01
N LEU A 108 18.08 -1.42 1.94
CA LEU A 108 16.77 -1.98 2.25
C LEU A 108 15.86 -2.01 1.01
N GLY A 109 15.83 -0.92 0.24
CA GLY A 109 15.03 -0.85 -0.98
C GLY A 109 15.44 -1.92 -2.00
N ARG A 110 16.74 -2.11 -2.22
CA ARG A 110 17.26 -3.18 -3.10
C ARG A 110 16.85 -4.56 -2.59
N TRP A 111 16.94 -4.80 -1.29
CA TRP A 111 16.53 -6.06 -0.69
C TRP A 111 15.03 -6.35 -0.86
N LEU A 112 14.18 -5.35 -0.62
CA LEU A 112 12.73 -5.46 -0.84
C LEU A 112 12.39 -5.76 -2.31
N GLU A 113 13.04 -5.08 -3.25
CA GLU A 113 12.82 -5.29 -4.70
C GLU A 113 13.32 -6.67 -5.17
N ALA A 114 14.47 -7.14 -4.66
CA ALA A 114 15.01 -8.46 -4.99
C ALA A 114 14.12 -9.60 -4.46
N ARG A 115 13.53 -9.42 -3.28
CA ARG A 115 12.61 -10.39 -2.67
C ARG A 115 11.17 -10.23 -3.14
N ALA A 116 11.01 -10.09 -4.44
CA ALA A 116 9.74 -9.85 -5.10
C ALA A 116 8.65 -10.91 -4.85
N ASN A 117 8.98 -12.09 -4.34
CA ASN A 117 8.03 -13.11 -3.96
C ASN A 117 7.41 -12.78 -2.60
N ALA A 118 6.11 -12.52 -2.58
CA ALA A 118 5.35 -12.21 -1.37
C ALA A 118 5.55 -13.24 -0.24
N SER A 119 5.81 -14.50 -0.56
CA SER A 119 6.05 -15.56 0.43
C SER A 119 7.29 -15.34 1.29
N THR A 120 8.30 -14.64 0.80
CA THR A 120 9.56 -14.40 1.56
C THR A 120 9.48 -13.21 2.50
N LEU A 121 8.53 -12.31 2.30
CA LEU A 121 8.29 -11.14 3.14
C LEU A 121 7.10 -11.31 4.10
N VAL A 122 6.53 -12.51 4.19
CA VAL A 122 5.40 -12.80 5.08
C VAL A 122 5.71 -12.39 6.52
N GLY A 123 4.78 -11.64 7.16
CA GLY A 123 4.91 -11.19 8.55
C GLY A 123 6.17 -10.37 8.84
N THR A 124 6.73 -9.71 7.84
CA THR A 124 7.85 -8.78 8.04
C THR A 124 7.33 -7.42 8.48
N ARG A 125 8.00 -6.83 9.46
CA ARG A 125 7.74 -5.49 9.99
C ARG A 125 9.01 -4.66 9.87
N LEU A 126 8.88 -3.34 9.80
CA LEU A 126 10.00 -2.42 9.63
C LEU A 126 10.10 -1.45 10.82
N ILE A 127 11.33 -1.19 11.25
CA ILE A 127 11.68 -0.10 12.17
C ILE A 127 12.83 0.67 11.55
N LEU A 128 12.72 1.99 11.52
CA LEU A 128 13.78 2.88 11.11
C LEU A 128 14.17 3.77 12.28
N ALA A 129 15.39 3.60 12.77
CA ALA A 129 15.91 4.38 13.87
C ALA A 129 17.44 4.50 13.82
N PRO A 130 18.02 5.64 14.21
CA PRO A 130 19.47 5.82 14.21
C PRO A 130 20.16 5.10 15.36
N THR A 131 19.44 4.77 16.44
CA THR A 131 20.00 4.19 17.67
C THR A 131 19.15 3.01 18.17
N VAL A 132 19.77 2.17 19.01
CA VAL A 132 19.08 1.04 19.68
C VAL A 132 17.90 1.54 20.52
N ASP A 133 18.06 2.65 21.25
CA ASP A 133 16.98 3.25 22.04
C ASP A 133 15.79 3.68 21.15
N GLY A 134 16.06 4.20 19.96
CA GLY A 134 15.03 4.51 18.96
C GLY A 134 14.30 3.25 18.45
N VAL A 135 14.99 2.12 18.29
CA VAL A 135 14.37 0.84 17.96
C VAL A 135 13.52 0.34 19.10
N VAL A 136 14.04 0.38 20.32
CA VAL A 136 13.35 -0.12 21.53
C VAL A 136 12.04 0.61 21.78
N ARG A 137 12.00 1.92 21.58
CA ARG A 137 10.74 2.72 21.69
C ARG A 137 9.63 2.28 20.72
N GLN A 138 9.99 1.77 19.56
CA GLN A 138 9.03 1.31 18.54
C GLN A 138 8.73 -0.20 18.66
N LEU A 139 9.54 -0.93 19.40
CA LEU A 139 9.50 -2.40 19.45
C LEU A 139 8.18 -2.91 20.04
N ALA A 140 7.67 -2.27 21.08
CA ALA A 140 6.42 -2.68 21.73
C ALA A 140 5.23 -2.73 20.75
N ASP A 141 5.09 -1.72 19.89
CA ASP A 141 4.04 -1.67 18.88
C ASP A 141 4.17 -2.79 17.84
N ARG A 142 5.40 -3.21 17.54
CA ARG A 142 5.67 -4.29 16.58
C ARG A 142 5.46 -5.67 17.19
N LEU A 143 5.68 -5.83 18.50
CA LEU A 143 5.44 -7.07 19.24
C LEU A 143 3.96 -7.29 19.58
N ALA A 144 3.17 -6.22 19.70
CA ALA A 144 1.75 -6.30 20.04
C ALA A 144 0.88 -6.95 18.95
N GLN A 145 1.38 -7.06 17.73
CA GLN A 145 0.66 -7.57 16.58
C GLN A 145 1.46 -8.69 15.89
N VAL A 146 1.11 -9.93 16.19
CA VAL A 146 1.56 -11.06 15.34
C VAL A 146 0.81 -10.94 14.03
N THR A 147 1.51 -10.54 12.98
CA THR A 147 0.96 -10.50 11.64
C THR A 147 1.34 -11.76 10.89
N GLU A 148 0.37 -12.63 10.67
CA GLU A 148 0.50 -13.73 9.70
C GLU A 148 0.35 -13.26 8.25
N ASP A 149 0.08 -11.97 8.08
CA ASP A 149 -0.22 -11.39 6.80
C ASP A 149 1.02 -11.24 5.92
N ASN A 150 0.87 -11.66 4.69
CA ASN A 150 1.87 -11.45 3.65
C ASN A 150 2.07 -9.95 3.42
N VAL A 151 3.30 -9.49 3.40
CA VAL A 151 3.58 -8.17 2.85
C VAL A 151 3.06 -8.15 1.41
N ILE A 152 2.14 -7.26 1.14
CA ILE A 152 1.51 -7.19 -0.17
C ILE A 152 2.40 -6.33 -1.05
N ARG A 153 2.95 -6.94 -2.09
CA ARG A 153 3.53 -6.20 -3.20
C ARG A 153 2.39 -5.79 -4.12
N MET A 154 2.09 -4.52 -4.14
CA MET A 154 0.99 -4.00 -4.91
C MET A 154 1.51 -3.32 -6.19
N PRO A 155 1.18 -3.85 -7.37
CA PRO A 155 1.52 -3.16 -8.62
C PRO A 155 0.74 -1.86 -8.70
N VAL A 156 1.38 -0.80 -9.17
CA VAL A 156 0.78 0.54 -9.20
C VAL A 156 -0.31 0.62 -10.25
N SER A 157 -0.11 0.07 -11.44
CA SER A 157 -1.09 -0.06 -12.53
C SER A 157 -0.48 -0.83 -13.69
N PRO A 158 -1.25 -1.57 -14.53
CA PRO A 158 -0.72 -2.19 -15.73
C PRO A 158 -0.33 -1.18 -16.82
N GLU A 159 -0.93 0.00 -16.80
CA GLU A 159 -0.68 1.06 -17.80
C GLU A 159 0.61 1.83 -17.54
N ILE A 160 1.23 1.61 -16.35
CA ILE A 160 2.42 2.32 -15.90
C ILE A 160 3.66 1.42 -16.04
N GLU A 161 3.80 0.72 -17.16
CA GLU A 161 4.99 -0.10 -17.44
C GLU A 161 6.30 0.72 -17.46
N ASN A 162 6.22 2.01 -17.70
CA ASN A 162 7.36 2.92 -17.83
C ASN A 162 7.60 3.82 -16.61
N THR A 163 6.84 3.68 -15.50
CA THR A 163 7.10 4.48 -14.31
C THR A 163 8.06 3.78 -13.37
N ASP A 164 8.81 4.59 -12.66
CA ASP A 164 9.78 4.20 -11.64
C ASP A 164 9.13 3.48 -10.44
N TYR A 165 7.80 3.53 -10.36
CA TYR A 165 6.98 2.95 -9.31
C TYR A 165 6.18 1.77 -9.83
N LYS A 166 6.86 0.66 -10.14
CA LYS A 166 6.18 -0.57 -10.57
C LYS A 166 5.37 -1.20 -9.45
N ASN A 167 5.84 -1.06 -8.22
CA ASN A 167 5.20 -1.64 -7.05
C ASN A 167 5.39 -0.77 -5.82
N PHE A 168 4.46 -0.85 -4.88
CA PHE A 168 4.71 -0.44 -3.51
C PHE A 168 4.43 -1.60 -2.55
N PHE A 169 5.11 -1.58 -1.41
CA PHE A 169 4.99 -2.63 -0.40
C PHE A 169 4.05 -2.17 0.69
N VAL A 170 3.15 -3.04 1.10
CA VAL A 170 2.18 -2.77 2.16
C VAL A 170 2.58 -3.55 3.38
N PHE A 171 3.02 -2.84 4.41
CA PHE A 171 3.35 -3.36 5.73
C PHE A 171 2.29 -3.01 6.77
N ASN A 172 1.58 -1.92 6.58
CA ASN A 172 0.63 -1.39 7.55
C ASN A 172 -0.56 -2.31 7.78
N PRO A 173 -0.90 -2.67 9.05
CA PRO A 173 -2.01 -3.58 9.35
C PRO A 173 -3.39 -3.09 8.88
N GLN A 174 -3.61 -1.78 8.80
CA GLN A 174 -4.90 -1.24 8.31
C GLN A 174 -5.05 -1.52 6.81
N LEU A 175 -3.98 -1.37 6.04
CA LEU A 175 -3.99 -1.72 4.61
C LEU A 175 -4.07 -3.23 4.38
N HIS A 176 -3.49 -4.06 5.25
CA HIS A 176 -3.70 -5.51 5.21
C HIS A 176 -5.18 -5.87 5.42
N ARG A 177 -5.85 -5.23 6.40
CA ARG A 177 -7.29 -5.40 6.58
C ARG A 177 -8.09 -4.93 5.36
N LEU A 178 -7.69 -3.80 4.74
CA LEU A 178 -8.31 -3.33 3.51
C LEU A 178 -8.16 -4.35 2.37
N ALA A 179 -6.97 -4.87 2.16
CA ALA A 179 -6.71 -5.90 1.15
C ALA A 179 -7.47 -7.20 1.45
N ALA A 180 -7.58 -7.61 2.72
CA ALA A 180 -8.38 -8.77 3.12
C ALA A 180 -9.88 -8.55 2.83
N ARG A 181 -10.41 -7.35 3.07
CA ARG A 181 -11.80 -7.00 2.71
C ARG A 181 -12.00 -7.07 1.19
N ILE A 182 -11.07 -6.56 0.40
CA ILE A 182 -11.14 -6.65 -1.08
C ILE A 182 -11.18 -8.12 -1.52
N ARG A 183 -10.33 -8.97 -0.96
CA ARG A 183 -10.37 -10.43 -1.24
C ARG A 183 -11.73 -11.03 -0.89
N GLY A 184 -12.24 -10.73 0.30
CA GLY A 184 -13.56 -11.19 0.73
C GLY A 184 -14.69 -10.72 -0.20
N PHE A 185 -14.66 -9.48 -0.66
CA PHE A 185 -15.65 -8.97 -1.61
C PHE A 185 -15.60 -9.69 -2.95
N THR A 186 -14.41 -9.90 -3.50
CA THR A 186 -14.26 -10.59 -4.79
C THR A 186 -14.70 -12.06 -4.70
N GLN A 187 -14.39 -12.74 -3.59
CA GLN A 187 -14.80 -14.13 -3.35
C GLN A 187 -16.33 -14.28 -3.19
N ASN A 188 -17.00 -13.28 -2.62
CA ASN A 188 -18.45 -13.27 -2.42
C ASN A 188 -19.23 -12.59 -3.56
N GLY A 189 -18.59 -12.33 -4.70
CA GLY A 189 -19.25 -11.80 -5.88
C GLY A 189 -19.70 -10.34 -5.76
N ILE A 190 -19.18 -9.58 -4.78
CA ILE A 190 -19.47 -8.15 -4.64
C ILE A 190 -18.83 -7.42 -5.81
N SER A 191 -19.68 -6.74 -6.61
CA SER A 191 -19.28 -6.08 -7.84
C SER A 191 -19.23 -4.56 -7.76
N ARG A 192 -19.46 -3.97 -6.58
CA ARG A 192 -19.46 -2.53 -6.38
C ARG A 192 -18.67 -2.16 -5.12
N ALA A 193 -17.74 -1.22 -5.26
CA ALA A 193 -16.96 -0.71 -4.14
C ALA A 193 -16.64 0.77 -4.31
N TYR A 194 -16.44 1.45 -3.19
CA TYR A 194 -16.02 2.84 -3.12
C TYR A 194 -14.68 2.95 -2.39
N LEU A 195 -13.66 3.49 -3.06
CA LEU A 195 -12.34 3.75 -2.50
C LEU A 195 -12.23 5.23 -2.12
N LEU A 196 -12.06 5.50 -0.84
CA LEU A 196 -11.87 6.85 -0.31
C LEU A 196 -10.44 7.05 0.15
N GLY A 197 -9.92 8.25 0.01
CA GLY A 197 -8.59 8.61 0.49
C GLY A 197 -8.01 9.82 -0.23
N GLY A 198 -7.08 10.50 0.39
CA GLY A 198 -6.45 11.69 -0.16
C GLY A 198 -5.75 11.46 -1.52
N PRO A 199 -5.37 12.53 -2.22
CA PRO A 199 -4.57 12.44 -3.44
C PRO A 199 -3.29 11.63 -3.20
N GLY A 200 -2.92 10.75 -4.13
CA GLY A 200 -1.68 9.96 -4.01
C GLY A 200 -1.66 8.91 -2.89
N SER A 201 -2.79 8.60 -2.23
CA SER A 201 -2.86 7.60 -1.15
C SER A 201 -2.75 6.15 -1.64
N GLY A 202 -2.99 5.90 -2.95
CA GLY A 202 -2.92 4.57 -3.55
C GLY A 202 -4.27 3.96 -3.94
N LYS A 203 -5.34 4.76 -4.07
CA LYS A 203 -6.69 4.29 -4.49
C LYS A 203 -6.65 3.46 -5.78
N THR A 204 -6.00 4.00 -6.81
CA THR A 204 -5.86 3.31 -8.11
C THR A 204 -5.21 1.93 -7.96
N SER A 205 -4.18 1.83 -7.11
CA SER A 205 -3.49 0.56 -6.85
C SER A 205 -4.39 -0.45 -6.13
N PHE A 206 -5.25 0.01 -5.20
CA PHE A 206 -6.23 -0.86 -4.55
C PHE A 206 -7.37 -1.25 -5.50
N ALA A 207 -7.79 -0.39 -6.42
CA ALA A 207 -8.72 -0.75 -7.48
C ALA A 207 -8.10 -1.81 -8.40
N PHE A 208 -6.82 -1.66 -8.73
CA PHE A 208 -6.10 -2.64 -9.51
C PHE A 208 -5.92 -3.97 -8.76
N TYR A 209 -5.65 -3.91 -7.45
CA TYR A 209 -5.63 -5.10 -6.60
C TYR A 209 -6.99 -5.81 -6.57
N PHE A 210 -8.10 -5.06 -6.56
CA PHE A 210 -9.44 -5.63 -6.69
C PHE A 210 -9.58 -6.44 -7.99
N TRP A 211 -9.08 -5.91 -9.10
CA TRP A 211 -9.06 -6.63 -10.38
C TRP A 211 -8.18 -7.88 -10.33
N LEU A 212 -6.97 -7.79 -9.76
CA LEU A 212 -6.10 -8.96 -9.58
C LEU A 212 -6.79 -10.09 -8.79
N MET A 213 -7.52 -9.73 -7.75
CA MET A 213 -8.25 -10.71 -6.94
C MET A 213 -9.44 -11.32 -7.68
N ARG A 214 -10.06 -10.61 -8.61
CA ARG A 214 -11.08 -11.17 -9.50
C ARG A 214 -10.48 -12.15 -10.53
N ASN A 215 -9.26 -11.90 -10.94
CA ASN A 215 -8.49 -12.69 -11.89
C ASN A 215 -9.25 -12.98 -13.21
N LYS A 216 -10.04 -12.03 -13.69
CA LYS A 216 -10.86 -12.15 -14.91
C LYS A 216 -10.97 -10.81 -15.62
N GLY A 217 -11.17 -10.84 -16.94
CA GLY A 217 -11.46 -9.67 -17.77
C GLY A 217 -10.34 -8.62 -17.77
N ARG A 218 -10.70 -7.37 -18.05
CA ARG A 218 -9.77 -6.25 -18.14
C ARG A 218 -9.96 -5.26 -17.00
N PHE A 219 -8.89 -4.56 -16.65
CA PHE A 219 -8.94 -3.35 -15.85
C PHE A 219 -9.08 -2.15 -16.79
N VAL A 220 -10.16 -1.39 -16.67
CA VAL A 220 -10.42 -0.21 -17.47
C VAL A 220 -10.59 0.98 -16.53
N SER A 221 -9.73 1.98 -16.66
CA SER A 221 -9.79 3.21 -15.86
C SER A 221 -10.47 4.32 -16.64
N VAL A 222 -11.41 5.00 -15.99
CA VAL A 222 -12.14 6.17 -16.50
C VAL A 222 -11.96 7.30 -15.51
N ASN A 223 -11.47 8.45 -15.97
CA ASN A 223 -11.39 9.67 -15.18
C ASN A 223 -12.52 10.62 -15.59
N LEU A 224 -13.56 10.71 -14.78
CA LEU A 224 -14.71 11.53 -15.08
C LEU A 224 -14.41 13.03 -15.08
N ALA A 225 -13.48 13.48 -14.22
CA ALA A 225 -13.12 14.90 -14.15
C ALA A 225 -12.34 15.37 -15.38
N ALA A 226 -11.52 14.49 -15.97
CA ALA A 226 -10.73 14.83 -17.16
C ALA A 226 -11.55 14.77 -18.46
N GLU A 227 -12.56 13.91 -18.50
CA GLU A 227 -13.31 13.62 -19.73
C GLU A 227 -14.73 14.24 -19.74
N SER A 228 -15.21 14.77 -18.60
CA SER A 228 -16.54 15.36 -18.54
C SER A 228 -16.52 16.85 -18.89
N THR A 229 -17.02 17.16 -20.06
CA THR A 229 -17.42 18.53 -20.46
C THR A 229 -18.79 18.92 -19.88
N GLY A 230 -19.36 18.12 -18.95
CA GLY A 230 -20.74 18.26 -18.48
C GLY A 230 -21.80 17.75 -19.47
N ASP A 231 -21.39 17.23 -20.63
CA ASP A 231 -22.32 16.70 -21.64
C ASP A 231 -22.69 15.24 -21.32
N LYS A 232 -23.98 15.04 -21.03
CA LYS A 232 -24.57 13.71 -20.76
C LYS A 232 -24.31 12.71 -21.90
N ALA A 233 -24.33 13.18 -23.16
CA ALA A 233 -24.13 12.33 -24.32
C ALA A 233 -22.66 11.83 -24.39
N ALA A 234 -21.70 12.71 -24.12
CA ALA A 234 -20.30 12.35 -24.08
C ALA A 234 -19.98 11.30 -22.96
N ILE A 235 -20.56 11.52 -21.77
CA ILE A 235 -20.42 10.59 -20.65
C ILE A 235 -21.10 9.25 -20.94
N LYS A 236 -22.31 9.27 -21.48
CA LYS A 236 -23.01 8.05 -21.89
C LYS A 236 -22.23 7.30 -22.96
N SER A 237 -21.65 7.98 -23.92
CA SER A 237 -20.79 7.40 -24.95
C SER A 237 -19.51 6.79 -24.33
N LEU A 238 -18.90 7.45 -23.34
CA LEU A 238 -17.69 6.97 -22.66
C LEU A 238 -17.97 5.69 -21.86
N LEU A 239 -19.01 5.68 -21.05
CA LEU A 239 -19.34 4.56 -20.17
C LEU A 239 -20.05 3.42 -20.91
N CYS A 240 -21.08 3.76 -21.70
CA CYS A 240 -21.96 2.79 -22.35
C CYS A 240 -21.58 2.50 -23.81
N GLY A 241 -20.79 3.37 -24.45
CA GLY A 241 -20.54 3.31 -25.89
C GLY A 241 -21.68 3.90 -26.74
N HIS A 242 -21.51 3.87 -28.05
CA HIS A 242 -22.53 4.28 -29.02
C HIS A 242 -22.47 3.44 -30.30
N VAL A 243 -23.60 3.30 -30.94
CA VAL A 243 -23.68 2.66 -32.24
C VAL A 243 -23.35 3.65 -33.37
N SER A 244 -23.02 3.13 -34.56
CA SER A 244 -22.85 4.00 -35.74
C SER A 244 -24.11 4.80 -36.04
N GLY A 245 -23.96 6.10 -36.31
CA GLY A 245 -25.08 7.00 -36.57
C GLY A 245 -25.84 7.48 -35.33
N ALA A 246 -25.34 7.22 -34.13
CA ALA A 246 -25.95 7.70 -32.88
C ALA A 246 -26.07 9.26 -32.82
N PHE A 247 -25.17 9.95 -33.49
CA PHE A 247 -25.15 11.38 -33.72
C PHE A 247 -24.44 11.70 -35.06
N PRO A 248 -24.59 12.90 -35.64
CA PRO A 248 -23.94 13.23 -36.92
C PRO A 248 -22.45 12.98 -36.90
N GLY A 249 -21.96 12.14 -37.83
CA GLY A 249 -20.55 11.75 -37.95
C GLY A 249 -20.08 10.67 -36.98
N ALA A 250 -20.95 10.09 -36.16
CA ALA A 250 -20.57 9.05 -35.20
C ALA A 250 -20.28 7.70 -35.90
N GLY A 251 -19.06 7.22 -35.77
CA GLY A 251 -18.71 5.79 -35.93
C GLY A 251 -19.20 4.99 -34.70
N ALA A 252 -19.10 3.67 -34.71
CA ALA A 252 -19.36 2.88 -33.52
C ALA A 252 -18.21 3.01 -32.49
N ARG A 253 -18.54 3.16 -31.20
CA ARG A 253 -17.57 3.19 -30.10
C ARG A 253 -17.99 2.24 -28.99
N THR A 254 -17.06 1.40 -28.58
CA THR A 254 -17.24 0.53 -27.40
C THR A 254 -17.06 1.35 -26.12
N GLY A 255 -17.99 1.24 -25.17
CA GLY A 255 -17.92 1.93 -23.88
C GLY A 255 -17.09 1.17 -22.83
N ALA A 256 -16.77 1.87 -21.73
CA ALA A 256 -15.96 1.34 -20.65
C ALA A 256 -16.54 0.05 -20.03
N PHE A 257 -17.86 -0.04 -19.86
CA PHE A 257 -18.51 -1.22 -19.30
C PHE A 257 -18.28 -2.49 -20.13
N LEU A 258 -18.32 -2.37 -21.46
CA LEU A 258 -18.05 -3.50 -22.34
C LEU A 258 -16.55 -3.82 -22.43
N HIS A 259 -15.69 -2.79 -22.45
CA HIS A 259 -14.25 -2.99 -22.41
C HIS A 259 -13.79 -3.70 -21.13
N ALA A 260 -14.42 -3.39 -19.98
CA ALA A 260 -14.14 -3.98 -18.69
C ALA A 260 -14.86 -5.32 -18.45
N ARG A 261 -15.51 -5.88 -19.46
CA ARG A 261 -16.29 -7.12 -19.34
C ARG A 261 -15.53 -8.19 -18.56
N ASP A 262 -16.22 -8.82 -17.59
CA ASP A 262 -15.71 -9.80 -16.62
C ASP A 262 -14.63 -9.27 -15.63
N GLY A 263 -14.10 -8.09 -15.88
CA GLY A 263 -13.06 -7.43 -15.08
C GLY A 263 -13.57 -6.30 -14.19
N VAL A 264 -12.86 -5.18 -14.21
CA VAL A 264 -13.14 -4.01 -13.38
C VAL A 264 -13.20 -2.74 -14.23
N CYS A 265 -14.31 -2.00 -14.13
CA CYS A 265 -14.40 -0.62 -14.54
C CYS A 265 -14.10 0.27 -13.33
N PHE A 266 -12.95 0.92 -13.35
CA PHE A 266 -12.50 1.83 -12.31
C PHE A 266 -12.86 3.27 -12.68
N ILE A 267 -13.70 3.92 -11.87
CA ILE A 267 -14.15 5.28 -12.06
C ILE A 267 -13.45 6.17 -11.04
N ASP A 268 -12.42 6.87 -11.51
CA ASP A 268 -11.65 7.80 -10.68
C ASP A 268 -12.29 9.18 -10.63
N GLU A 269 -11.92 9.97 -9.60
CA GLU A 269 -12.43 11.31 -9.35
C GLU A 269 -13.98 11.37 -9.33
N SER A 270 -14.60 10.33 -8.74
CA SER A 270 -16.06 10.17 -8.74
C SER A 270 -16.84 11.28 -7.99
N HIS A 271 -16.13 12.16 -7.25
CA HIS A 271 -16.73 13.37 -6.70
C HIS A 271 -17.11 14.41 -7.78
N GLY A 272 -16.57 14.30 -8.99
CA GLY A 272 -16.98 15.08 -10.17
C GLY A 272 -18.25 14.54 -10.84
N VAL A 273 -18.91 13.54 -10.24
CA VAL A 273 -20.19 13.02 -10.75
C VAL A 273 -21.26 14.11 -10.61
N THR A 274 -21.68 14.65 -11.74
CA THR A 274 -22.77 15.63 -11.84
C THR A 274 -24.11 14.93 -12.09
N GLY A 275 -25.23 15.67 -12.00
CA GLY A 275 -26.55 15.11 -12.25
C GLY A 275 -26.65 14.27 -13.53
N PRO A 276 -26.18 14.74 -14.71
CA PRO A 276 -26.20 13.96 -15.94
C PRO A 276 -25.39 12.64 -15.89
N VAL A 277 -24.24 12.64 -15.21
CA VAL A 277 -23.44 11.42 -14.99
C VAL A 277 -24.17 10.46 -14.08
N MET A 278 -24.74 11.00 -13.00
CA MET A 278 -25.49 10.22 -12.02
C MET A 278 -26.67 9.50 -12.68
N GLU A 279 -27.44 10.16 -13.53
CA GLU A 279 -28.57 9.53 -14.25
C GLU A 279 -28.11 8.32 -15.10
N VAL A 280 -27.00 8.45 -15.83
CA VAL A 280 -26.43 7.34 -16.62
C VAL A 280 -25.98 6.18 -15.72
N LEU A 281 -25.32 6.51 -14.60
CA LEU A 281 -24.85 5.50 -13.63
C LEU A 281 -26.03 4.83 -12.92
N MET A 282 -27.06 5.60 -12.50
CA MET A 282 -28.23 5.04 -11.80
C MET A 282 -28.97 4.04 -12.66
N GLU A 283 -29.23 4.37 -13.93
CA GLU A 283 -29.85 3.42 -14.85
C GLU A 283 -29.07 2.11 -14.94
N ALA A 284 -27.73 2.21 -15.00
CA ALA A 284 -26.84 1.08 -15.09
C ALA A 284 -26.77 0.28 -13.77
N LEU A 285 -26.73 0.98 -12.61
CA LEU A 285 -26.57 0.35 -11.31
C LEU A 285 -27.85 -0.32 -10.81
N ASP A 286 -29.01 0.29 -11.04
CA ASP A 286 -30.31 -0.25 -10.60
C ASP A 286 -30.68 -1.55 -11.31
N ASN A 287 -30.53 -1.55 -12.63
CA ASN A 287 -31.00 -2.64 -13.46
C ASN A 287 -29.89 -3.66 -13.80
N GLY A 288 -28.64 -3.39 -13.45
CA GLY A 288 -27.48 -4.19 -13.88
C GLY A 288 -27.33 -4.23 -15.42
N GLN A 289 -27.89 -3.23 -16.10
CA GLN A 289 -27.92 -3.13 -17.55
C GLN A 289 -27.67 -1.69 -17.98
N TYR A 290 -27.09 -1.50 -19.13
CA TYR A 290 -26.89 -0.20 -19.75
C TYR A 290 -27.37 -0.19 -21.21
N LEU A 291 -27.74 0.99 -21.71
CA LEU A 291 -28.14 1.18 -23.11
C LEU A 291 -27.07 1.99 -23.84
N PRO A 292 -26.33 1.40 -24.81
CA PRO A 292 -25.39 2.16 -25.65
C PRO A 292 -26.17 3.30 -26.37
N PHE A 293 -25.51 4.45 -26.54
CA PHE A 293 -26.18 5.62 -27.14
C PHE A 293 -26.60 5.30 -28.58
N GLY A 294 -27.87 5.54 -28.89
CA GLY A 294 -28.49 5.22 -30.19
C GLY A 294 -28.85 3.74 -30.39
N ALA A 295 -28.57 2.85 -29.42
CA ALA A 295 -28.97 1.44 -29.51
C ALA A 295 -30.42 1.23 -29.08
N SER A 296 -31.09 0.18 -29.62
CA SER A 296 -32.43 -0.23 -29.25
C SER A 296 -32.49 -1.30 -28.15
N ALA A 297 -31.38 -1.95 -27.84
CA ALA A 297 -31.33 -3.06 -26.89
C ALA A 297 -30.35 -2.75 -25.73
N LYS A 298 -30.82 -3.00 -24.49
CA LYS A 298 -29.95 -2.95 -23.29
C LYS A 298 -28.97 -4.11 -23.25
N GLN A 299 -27.81 -3.85 -22.67
CA GLN A 299 -26.75 -4.84 -22.44
C GLN A 299 -26.49 -5.02 -20.95
N PRO A 300 -26.19 -6.23 -20.47
CA PRO A 300 -25.89 -6.48 -19.07
C PRO A 300 -24.52 -5.92 -18.68
N ILE A 301 -24.42 -5.36 -17.46
CA ILE A 301 -23.14 -5.02 -16.85
C ILE A 301 -22.52 -6.31 -16.33
N GLN A 302 -21.38 -6.69 -16.89
CA GLN A 302 -20.65 -7.90 -16.54
C GLN A 302 -19.32 -7.61 -15.85
N CYS A 303 -19.01 -6.33 -15.57
CA CYS A 303 -17.82 -5.92 -14.82
C CYS A 303 -18.15 -5.55 -13.37
N ALA A 304 -17.14 -5.56 -12.51
CA ALA A 304 -17.25 -4.84 -11.25
C ALA A 304 -17.01 -3.35 -11.48
N ILE A 305 -17.73 -2.51 -10.74
CA ILE A 305 -17.56 -1.05 -10.79
C ILE A 305 -16.91 -0.62 -9.47
N VAL A 306 -15.73 -0.02 -9.57
CA VAL A 306 -14.99 0.51 -8.43
C VAL A 306 -14.86 2.01 -8.58
N PHE A 307 -15.50 2.74 -7.67
CA PHE A 307 -15.42 4.21 -7.62
C PHE A 307 -14.24 4.64 -6.75
N ALA A 308 -13.64 5.78 -7.04
CA ALA A 308 -12.66 6.41 -6.16
C ALA A 308 -12.94 7.91 -6.01
N SER A 309 -12.74 8.39 -4.78
CA SER A 309 -12.86 9.82 -4.46
C SER A 309 -11.76 10.25 -3.49
N ASN A 310 -11.33 11.50 -3.64
CA ASN A 310 -10.46 12.18 -2.69
C ASN A 310 -11.24 12.97 -1.61
N ARG A 311 -12.57 12.96 -1.66
CA ARG A 311 -13.45 13.57 -0.67
C ARG A 311 -13.74 12.60 0.47
N SER A 312 -14.06 13.14 1.66
CA SER A 312 -14.49 12.31 2.78
C SER A 312 -15.86 11.69 2.53
N TRP A 313 -16.16 10.64 3.28
CA TRP A 313 -17.46 9.97 3.19
C TRP A 313 -18.63 10.92 3.55
N GLU A 314 -18.43 11.73 4.59
CA GLU A 314 -19.43 12.72 5.04
C GLU A 314 -19.70 13.76 3.95
N HIS A 315 -18.64 14.21 3.26
CA HIS A 315 -18.80 15.14 2.15
C HIS A 315 -19.61 14.52 0.99
N LEU A 316 -19.30 13.28 0.63
CA LEU A 316 -20.04 12.57 -0.40
C LEU A 316 -21.51 12.36 -0.02
N GLN A 317 -21.79 12.02 1.24
CA GLN A 317 -23.16 11.91 1.76
C GLN A 317 -23.94 13.22 1.70
N SER A 318 -23.28 14.35 1.92
CA SER A 318 -23.92 15.67 1.85
C SER A 318 -24.10 16.20 0.43
N ALA A 319 -23.25 15.76 -0.51
CA ALA A 319 -23.24 16.24 -1.89
C ALA A 319 -24.16 15.46 -2.84
N VAL A 320 -24.53 14.23 -2.47
CA VAL A 320 -25.32 13.32 -3.29
C VAL A 320 -26.65 13.02 -2.57
N ASN A 321 -27.73 12.89 -3.32
CA ASN A 321 -29.03 12.51 -2.78
C ASN A 321 -28.92 11.15 -2.06
N LEU A 322 -29.52 10.99 -0.88
CA LEU A 322 -29.45 9.75 -0.09
C LEU A 322 -29.85 8.50 -0.88
N ASP A 323 -30.84 8.64 -1.74
CA ASP A 323 -31.33 7.56 -2.62
C ASP A 323 -30.28 7.17 -3.68
N GLU A 324 -29.64 8.13 -4.33
CA GLU A 324 -28.58 7.91 -5.29
C GLU A 324 -27.35 7.29 -4.64
N PHE A 325 -27.03 7.76 -3.44
CA PHE A 325 -25.89 7.29 -2.66
C PHE A 325 -26.00 5.81 -2.25
N THR A 326 -27.16 5.37 -1.80
CA THR A 326 -27.42 3.97 -1.42
C THR A 326 -27.29 3.00 -2.60
N ARG A 327 -27.43 3.47 -3.82
CA ARG A 327 -27.33 2.68 -5.05
C ARG A 327 -25.88 2.58 -5.57
N MET A 328 -25.00 3.52 -5.22
CA MET A 328 -23.62 3.57 -5.76
C MET A 328 -22.71 2.46 -5.26
N GLY A 329 -22.90 1.92 -4.07
CA GLY A 329 -21.98 0.88 -3.64
C GLY A 329 -22.29 0.25 -2.30
N ALA A 330 -22.02 -1.05 -2.21
CA ALA A 330 -22.20 -1.85 -1.01
C ALA A 330 -20.98 -1.80 -0.07
N ALA A 331 -19.81 -1.39 -0.54
CA ALA A 331 -18.56 -1.50 0.20
C ALA A 331 -17.78 -0.18 0.17
N ILE A 332 -17.56 0.39 1.34
CA ILE A 332 -16.70 1.56 1.52
C ILE A 332 -15.35 1.10 2.04
N LEU A 333 -14.31 1.51 1.38
CA LEU A 333 -12.93 1.13 1.61
C LEU A 333 -12.09 2.41 1.75
N GLU A 334 -11.67 2.73 2.96
CA GLU A 334 -10.84 3.91 3.23
C GLU A 334 -9.36 3.56 3.18
N VAL A 335 -8.61 4.30 2.36
CA VAL A 335 -7.16 4.23 2.28
C VAL A 335 -6.57 5.28 3.22
N PRO A 336 -5.95 4.88 4.33
CA PRO A 336 -5.42 5.82 5.31
C PRO A 336 -4.30 6.69 4.73
N GLU A 337 -4.15 7.89 5.26
CA GLU A 337 -3.10 8.83 4.89
C GLU A 337 -1.71 8.30 5.22
N LEU A 338 -0.70 8.70 4.43
CA LEU A 338 0.65 8.16 4.52
C LEU A 338 1.30 8.38 5.90
N HIS A 339 1.07 9.54 6.53
CA HIS A 339 1.64 9.83 7.86
C HIS A 339 1.16 8.87 8.97
N LYS A 340 0.06 8.13 8.75
CA LYS A 340 -0.45 7.07 9.64
C LYS A 340 0.12 5.69 9.34
N ARG A 341 1.02 5.60 8.35
CA ARG A 341 1.56 4.35 7.79
C ARG A 341 3.09 4.37 7.75
N GLU A 342 3.73 4.50 8.90
CA GLU A 342 5.19 4.70 8.98
C GLU A 342 5.99 3.60 8.27
N GLU A 343 5.59 2.33 8.40
CA GLU A 343 6.31 1.22 7.74
C GLU A 343 6.20 1.27 6.21
N ASP A 344 5.02 1.63 5.69
CA ASP A 344 4.85 1.83 4.26
C ASP A 344 5.66 3.05 3.78
N MET A 345 5.73 4.11 4.58
CA MET A 345 6.56 5.28 4.30
C MET A 345 8.05 4.91 4.23
N ILE A 346 8.55 4.11 5.19
CA ILE A 346 9.91 3.58 5.16
C ILE A 346 10.17 2.80 3.87
N ALA A 347 9.25 1.93 3.48
CA ALA A 347 9.38 1.13 2.25
C ALA A 347 9.36 2.00 0.99
N VAL A 348 8.52 3.03 0.94
CA VAL A 348 8.48 3.98 -0.20
C VAL A 348 9.80 4.74 -0.32
N VAL A 349 10.32 5.26 0.80
CA VAL A 349 11.63 5.96 0.79
C VAL A 349 12.74 5.02 0.33
N ALA A 350 12.81 3.83 0.92
CA ALA A 350 13.84 2.84 0.62
C ALA A 350 13.83 2.43 -0.86
N THR A 351 12.68 2.07 -1.40
CA THR A 351 12.56 1.64 -2.81
C THR A 351 12.78 2.80 -3.77
N THR A 352 12.38 4.01 -3.42
CA THR A 352 12.63 5.22 -4.24
C THR A 352 14.13 5.49 -4.34
N LEU A 353 14.85 5.52 -3.21
CA LEU A 353 16.30 5.75 -3.21
C LEU A 353 17.05 4.64 -3.96
N ALA A 354 16.65 3.38 -3.80
CA ALA A 354 17.25 2.27 -4.54
C ALA A 354 17.11 2.45 -6.06
N ARG A 355 15.94 2.86 -6.54
CA ARG A 355 15.67 3.07 -7.98
C ARG A 355 16.39 4.28 -8.53
N LEU A 356 16.39 5.39 -7.80
CA LEU A 356 17.15 6.59 -8.19
C LEU A 356 18.65 6.26 -8.29
N GLY A 357 19.18 5.52 -7.30
CA GLY A 357 20.57 5.09 -7.31
C GLY A 357 20.93 4.18 -8.47
N GLN A 358 20.04 3.27 -8.89
CA GLN A 358 20.27 2.39 -10.05
C GLN A 358 20.41 3.15 -11.39
N ARG A 359 19.84 4.34 -11.50
CA ARG A 359 19.91 5.20 -12.67
C ARG A 359 21.10 6.13 -12.66
N CYS A 360 21.76 6.24 -11.53
CA CYS A 360 22.88 7.12 -11.34
C CYS A 360 24.15 6.46 -11.90
N SER A 361 24.66 6.99 -13.02
CA SER A 361 25.88 6.49 -13.67
C SER A 361 27.06 7.46 -13.57
N THR A 362 26.81 8.71 -13.16
CA THR A 362 27.79 9.80 -13.25
C THR A 362 28.35 10.24 -11.89
N TRP A 363 27.74 9.81 -10.79
CA TRP A 363 28.16 10.15 -9.42
C TRP A 363 27.72 9.06 -8.44
N THR A 364 28.28 9.08 -7.23
CA THR A 364 27.94 8.09 -6.17
C THR A 364 26.58 8.45 -5.60
N ALA A 365 25.59 7.58 -5.82
CA ALA A 365 24.22 7.78 -5.31
C ALA A 365 24.18 7.71 -3.79
N PRO A 366 23.34 8.51 -3.11
CA PRO A 366 23.13 8.45 -1.68
C PRO A 366 22.65 7.05 -1.23
N LEU A 367 23.22 6.57 -0.13
CA LEU A 367 22.86 5.30 0.49
C LEU A 367 21.61 5.40 1.36
N GLY A 368 21.28 6.61 1.79
CA GLY A 368 20.15 6.86 2.67
C GLY A 368 19.97 8.33 3.00
N LEU A 369 19.41 8.57 4.16
CA LEU A 369 19.13 9.90 4.71
C LEU A 369 19.94 10.13 5.98
N SER A 370 20.22 11.41 6.27
CA SER A 370 20.66 11.80 7.61
C SER A 370 19.52 11.59 8.62
N GLU A 371 19.85 11.51 9.90
CA GLU A 371 18.84 11.41 10.96
C GLU A 371 17.85 12.58 10.94
N ALA A 372 18.34 13.79 10.72
CA ALA A 372 17.52 14.98 10.58
C ALA A 372 16.64 14.94 9.33
N GLY A 373 17.15 14.45 8.20
CA GLY A 373 16.37 14.25 6.98
C GLY A 373 15.24 13.25 7.16
N TRP A 374 15.49 12.12 7.84
CA TRP A 374 14.42 11.19 8.19
C TRP A 374 13.39 11.80 9.14
N LYS A 375 13.84 12.58 10.12
CA LYS A 375 12.96 13.29 11.04
C LYS A 375 12.03 14.26 10.29
N ALA A 376 12.55 15.03 9.35
CA ALA A 376 11.74 15.93 8.52
C ALA A 376 10.66 15.18 7.73
N ILE A 377 10.99 14.02 7.14
CA ILE A 377 10.03 13.17 6.44
C ILE A 377 8.95 12.66 7.39
N ARG A 378 9.32 12.18 8.57
CA ARG A 378 8.38 11.60 9.54
C ARG A 378 7.43 12.63 10.14
N GLU A 379 7.85 13.86 10.32
CA GLU A 379 7.06 14.95 10.88
C GLU A 379 6.12 15.62 9.87
N CYS A 380 6.35 15.40 8.57
CA CYS A 380 5.51 15.92 7.51
C CYS A 380 4.16 15.20 7.44
N ARG A 381 3.07 15.96 7.25
CA ARG A 381 1.71 15.39 7.17
C ARG A 381 1.37 14.71 5.86
N TRP A 382 2.11 14.95 4.81
CA TRP A 382 1.96 14.33 3.50
C TRP A 382 0.54 14.40 2.92
N HIS A 383 0.00 15.61 2.76
CA HIS A 383 -1.31 15.81 2.11
C HIS A 383 -1.35 15.25 0.68
N GLY A 384 -0.22 15.29 -0.03
CA GLY A 384 -0.05 14.64 -1.33
C GLY A 384 0.31 13.15 -1.23
N ASN A 385 0.39 12.59 -0.01
CA ASN A 385 0.68 11.19 0.28
C ASN A 385 1.94 10.66 -0.46
N VAL A 386 1.89 9.43 -0.99
CA VAL A 386 3.02 8.78 -1.67
C VAL A 386 3.51 9.60 -2.86
N ARG A 387 2.61 10.25 -3.60
CA ARG A 387 2.99 11.04 -4.77
C ARG A 387 3.86 12.24 -4.39
N ALA A 388 3.51 12.95 -3.33
CA ALA A 388 4.31 14.09 -2.84
C ALA A 388 5.64 13.60 -2.25
N LEU A 389 5.63 12.57 -1.40
CA LEU A 389 6.85 12.02 -0.81
C LEU A 389 7.87 11.63 -1.90
N VAL A 390 7.40 10.97 -2.93
CA VAL A 390 8.27 10.56 -4.04
C VAL A 390 8.88 11.78 -4.75
N ARG A 391 8.07 12.80 -5.05
CA ARG A 391 8.58 14.03 -5.69
C ARG A 391 9.58 14.77 -4.81
N VAL A 392 9.35 14.78 -3.51
CA VAL A 392 10.31 15.34 -2.54
C VAL A 392 11.64 14.57 -2.60
N LEU A 393 11.59 13.24 -2.61
CA LEU A 393 12.80 12.42 -2.69
C LEU A 393 13.55 12.60 -4.03
N GLU A 394 12.82 12.70 -5.13
CA GLU A 394 13.41 12.98 -6.46
C GLU A 394 14.12 14.34 -6.46
N ALA A 395 13.48 15.38 -5.92
CA ALA A 395 14.06 16.71 -5.83
C ALA A 395 15.31 16.71 -4.92
N ALA A 396 15.19 16.17 -3.71
CA ALA A 396 16.30 16.10 -2.76
C ALA A 396 17.49 15.30 -3.31
N PHE A 397 17.23 14.22 -4.06
CA PHE A 397 18.27 13.43 -4.72
C PHE A 397 19.02 14.26 -5.78
N VAL A 398 18.31 15.07 -6.56
CA VAL A 398 18.90 15.97 -7.54
C VAL A 398 19.67 17.11 -6.87
N ASP A 399 19.15 17.66 -5.78
CA ASP A 399 19.82 18.72 -5.02
C ASP A 399 21.13 18.22 -4.43
N THR A 400 21.14 17.01 -3.84
CA THR A 400 22.38 16.36 -3.35
C THR A 400 23.40 16.18 -4.47
N ALA A 401 22.97 15.76 -5.68
CA ALA A 401 23.85 15.65 -6.84
C ALA A 401 24.45 17.00 -7.24
N SER A 402 23.62 18.03 -7.26
CA SER A 402 24.01 19.40 -7.67
C SER A 402 24.98 20.05 -6.68
N ALA A 403 24.91 19.67 -5.41
CA ALA A 403 25.82 20.10 -4.35
C ALA A 403 27.19 19.36 -4.38
N GLY A 404 27.45 18.53 -5.39
CA GLY A 404 28.69 17.77 -5.52
C GLY A 404 28.60 16.32 -5.06
N GLY A 405 27.40 15.85 -4.71
CA GLY A 405 27.14 14.52 -4.23
C GLY A 405 27.39 14.35 -2.72
N GLY A 406 26.90 13.24 -2.16
CA GLY A 406 27.07 12.89 -0.76
C GLY A 406 26.56 11.47 -0.49
N GLU A 407 27.07 10.83 0.56
CA GLU A 407 26.60 9.51 0.95
C GLU A 407 25.17 9.54 1.50
N LEU A 408 24.72 10.68 2.02
CA LEU A 408 23.39 10.86 2.61
C LEU A 408 22.75 12.14 2.10
N ILE A 409 21.43 12.08 1.88
CA ILE A 409 20.60 13.27 1.67
C ILE A 409 20.39 13.93 3.04
N GLN A 410 20.65 15.22 3.13
CA GLN A 410 20.55 15.99 4.38
C GLN A 410 19.13 16.52 4.60
N ALA A 411 18.90 17.14 5.74
CA ALA A 411 17.61 17.72 6.09
C ALA A 411 17.23 18.88 5.15
N ASP A 412 18.20 19.73 4.80
CA ASP A 412 17.97 20.92 3.98
C ASP A 412 17.42 20.56 2.59
N GLU A 413 17.94 19.51 1.94
CA GLU A 413 17.43 19.02 0.65
C GLU A 413 16.01 18.45 0.78
N ILE A 414 15.72 17.73 1.89
CA ILE A 414 14.39 17.21 2.15
C ILE A 414 13.40 18.35 2.42
N GLU A 415 13.75 19.31 3.25
CA GLU A 415 12.90 20.48 3.58
C GLU A 415 12.64 21.34 2.33
N HIS A 416 13.66 21.54 1.49
CA HIS A 416 13.49 22.19 0.19
C HIS A 416 12.50 21.43 -0.69
N GLY A 417 12.65 20.11 -0.81
CA GLY A 417 11.73 19.28 -1.56
C GLY A 417 10.28 19.34 -1.01
N ILE A 418 10.12 19.32 0.32
CA ILE A 418 8.81 19.49 0.99
C ILE A 418 8.20 20.86 0.64
N ALA A 419 8.99 21.92 0.70
CA ALA A 419 8.52 23.27 0.36
C ALA A 419 8.03 23.37 -1.10
N LEU A 420 8.63 22.61 -2.02
CA LEU A 420 8.26 22.59 -3.45
C LEU A 420 7.04 21.70 -3.75
N TRP A 421 6.96 20.53 -3.17
CA TRP A 421 6.07 19.48 -3.63
C TRP A 421 4.95 19.08 -2.66
N GLU A 422 5.08 19.38 -1.36
CA GLU A 422 4.00 19.11 -0.43
C GLU A 422 2.97 20.26 -0.45
N PRO A 423 1.70 19.98 -0.74
CA PRO A 423 0.66 21.01 -0.76
C PRO A 423 0.53 21.70 0.59
N LYS A 424 0.55 23.03 0.61
CA LYS A 424 0.30 23.79 1.84
C LYS A 424 -1.13 23.56 2.31
N ALA A 425 -1.35 23.44 3.62
CA ALA A 425 -2.64 23.13 4.22
C ALA A 425 -3.78 24.06 3.76
N HIS A 426 -3.49 25.34 3.45
CA HIS A 426 -4.47 26.28 2.91
C HIS A 426 -4.98 25.91 1.51
N HIS A 427 -4.22 25.21 0.68
CA HIS A 427 -4.68 24.77 -0.64
C HIS A 427 -5.53 23.50 -0.54
N SER A 428 -5.30 22.65 0.45
CA SER A 428 -6.14 21.47 0.67
C SER A 428 -7.55 21.86 1.14
N HIS A 429 -7.69 22.84 1.99
CA HIS A 429 -9.01 23.34 2.42
C HIS A 429 -9.77 24.06 1.31
N GLN A 430 -9.11 24.79 0.40
CA GLN A 430 -9.78 25.45 -0.73
C GLN A 430 -10.22 24.45 -1.81
N ILE A 431 -9.45 23.39 -2.05
CA ILE A 431 -9.88 22.28 -2.93
C ILE A 431 -11.04 21.51 -2.27
N TYR A 432 -11.11 21.46 -0.94
CA TYR A 432 -12.18 20.81 -0.18
C TYR A 432 -13.38 21.73 0.11
N ALA A 433 -13.24 23.06 0.01
CA ALA A 433 -14.29 24.02 0.35
C ALA A 433 -14.91 24.77 -0.87
N ALA A 434 -14.33 24.66 -2.06
CA ALA A 434 -14.74 25.39 -3.25
C ALA A 434 -15.41 24.49 -4.33
N ALA A 435 -16.12 23.44 -3.90
CA ALA A 435 -17.00 22.66 -4.78
C ALA A 435 -18.32 22.37 -4.08
#